data_5bb6bb0cc50629775109e7dc8bcd1ae7
#
_entry.id   5bb6bb0cc50629775109e7dc8bcd1ae7
#
_cell.length_a   1.000
_cell.length_b   1.000
_cell.length_c   1.000
_cell.angle_alpha   90.00
_cell.angle_beta   90.00
_cell.angle_gamma   90.00
#
_symmetry.space_group_name_H-M   'P 1'
#
loop_
_entity.id
_entity.type
_entity.pdbx_description
1 polymer ?
#
loop_
_entity_poly.entity_id
_entity_poly.type
_entity_poly.pdbx_seq_one_letter_code
_entity_poly.pdbx_strand_id
1 'polypeptide(L)'
;MRLLIICDRPNPPGYIPRVRYLCNYFVQKGYSVTLLTEGAEIADFISPDVELLTFDYLSDRTGLLAKAEWLTKTVINLVTDRKGRVFFTKACKLLGDRKIDAVLCSSTFHSFPLTTAAMIARKKQLPLYVDLRDIVEQTPPDSDNIFRHRLPSSLGKLVARYFKKIHIRRRNKALRLAKAVFSVSKWHTDYLKRYNPNVYTVYNGFDEAAFESLHLMSDKFVLSYFGELTDMCLRYPLIFFEAVRNILSSNMIDVNCWEIRWFVDANSKKTIEKVAAEFGIERVMSYKKFVFAADLVEKMNESSILLIFSNKPYVLDYHGIMTTKFFEYLGTGRPILITPDNDDELSMTAKSISCGLVSSDTADIEVFIIDKYNEWRATKYVASTLTAEDRDRFSRRQGADLMEKIISASAI
;
A
#
# COMPACT_ATOMS: atom_id res chain seq x y z
N MET A 1 -22.20 18.44 -3.11
CA MET A 1 -22.57 17.02 -2.92
C MET A 1 -22.09 16.58 -1.55
N ARG A 2 -22.86 15.72 -0.84
CA ARG A 2 -22.53 15.20 0.50
C ARG A 2 -22.10 13.75 0.38
N LEU A 3 -20.84 13.50 0.65
CA LEU A 3 -20.18 12.21 0.45
C LEU A 3 -19.94 11.54 1.81
N LEU A 4 -20.47 10.33 2.00
CA LEU A 4 -20.10 9.47 3.12
C LEU A 4 -18.95 8.56 2.71
N ILE A 5 -17.79 8.75 3.31
CA ILE A 5 -16.63 7.87 3.16
C ILE A 5 -16.59 6.88 4.32
N ILE A 6 -16.41 5.60 4.03
CA ILE A 6 -16.32 4.54 5.04
C ILE A 6 -15.01 3.79 4.84
N CYS A 7 -14.21 3.63 5.90
CA CYS A 7 -12.99 2.82 5.85
C CYS A 7 -12.84 1.93 7.10
N ASP A 8 -11.97 0.94 6.98
CA ASP A 8 -11.53 0.10 8.09
C ASP A 8 -10.62 0.88 9.07
N ARG A 9 -10.42 0.32 10.25
CA ARG A 9 -9.49 0.89 11.23
C ARG A 9 -8.08 0.94 10.64
N PRO A 10 -7.40 2.09 10.70
CA PRO A 10 -6.02 2.19 10.25
C PRO A 10 -5.09 1.36 11.13
N ASN A 11 -4.13 0.69 10.48
CA ASN A 11 -3.05 -0.03 11.16
C ASN A 11 -1.72 0.27 10.44
N PRO A 12 -0.75 0.95 11.09
CA PRO A 12 -0.80 1.53 12.44
C PRO A 12 -1.88 2.62 12.58
N PRO A 13 -2.29 2.95 13.83
CA PRO A 13 -3.30 3.98 14.08
C PRO A 13 -2.98 5.29 13.35
N GLY A 14 -3.98 5.89 12.73
CA GLY A 14 -3.83 7.13 11.96
C GLY A 14 -3.22 6.99 10.56
N TYR A 15 -2.63 5.86 10.20
CA TYR A 15 -1.97 5.69 8.90
C TYR A 15 -2.96 5.30 7.79
N ILE A 16 -3.61 6.28 7.21
CA ILE A 16 -4.54 6.12 6.08
C ILE A 16 -4.26 7.13 4.95
N PRO A 17 -3.06 7.13 4.38
CA PRO A 17 -2.65 8.20 3.47
C PRO A 17 -3.60 8.38 2.28
N ARG A 18 -4.12 7.30 1.70
CA ARG A 18 -5.07 7.33 0.60
C ARG A 18 -6.44 7.92 1.01
N VAL A 19 -7.01 7.45 2.12
CA VAL A 19 -8.33 7.94 2.59
C VAL A 19 -8.22 9.40 3.05
N ARG A 20 -7.14 9.75 3.77
CA ARG A 20 -6.86 11.14 4.17
C ARG A 20 -6.78 12.05 2.95
N TYR A 21 -6.03 11.65 1.93
CA TYR A 21 -5.92 12.41 0.69
C TYR A 21 -7.28 12.60 0.03
N LEU A 22 -8.07 11.54 -0.11
CA LEU A 22 -9.41 11.61 -0.71
C LEU A 22 -10.37 12.51 0.08
N CYS A 23 -10.37 12.43 1.42
CA CYS A 23 -11.17 13.31 2.25
C CYS A 23 -10.83 14.78 2.00
N ASN A 24 -9.55 15.14 2.06
CA ASN A 24 -9.07 16.51 1.83
C ASN A 24 -9.36 16.97 0.39
N TYR A 25 -9.14 16.11 -0.59
CA TYR A 25 -9.42 16.40 -1.99
C TYR A 25 -10.90 16.73 -2.22
N PHE A 26 -11.82 15.91 -1.72
CA PHE A 26 -13.25 16.15 -1.89
C PHE A 26 -13.72 17.42 -1.15
N VAL A 27 -13.17 17.71 0.02
CA VAL A 27 -13.42 18.99 0.72
C VAL A 27 -12.97 20.17 -0.14
N GLN A 28 -11.76 20.14 -0.70
CA GLN A 28 -11.24 21.19 -1.60
C GLN A 28 -12.09 21.35 -2.87
N LYS A 29 -12.73 20.30 -3.35
CA LYS A 29 -13.70 20.34 -4.47
C LYS A 29 -15.11 20.81 -4.05
N GLY A 30 -15.30 21.24 -2.80
CA GLY A 30 -16.56 21.77 -2.29
C GLY A 30 -17.59 20.69 -1.89
N TYR A 31 -17.16 19.46 -1.65
CA TYR A 31 -18.02 18.41 -1.10
C TYR A 31 -18.11 18.56 0.43
N SER A 32 -19.28 18.26 0.99
CA SER A 32 -19.42 18.01 2.41
C SER A 32 -19.06 16.55 2.68
N VAL A 33 -17.98 16.30 3.39
CA VAL A 33 -17.43 14.95 3.62
C VAL A 33 -17.70 14.52 5.05
N THR A 34 -18.32 13.34 5.20
CA THR A 34 -18.44 12.63 6.48
C THR A 34 -17.60 11.36 6.40
N LEU A 35 -16.62 11.18 7.29
CA LEU A 35 -15.80 9.97 7.40
C LEU A 35 -16.32 9.08 8.53
N LEU A 36 -16.70 7.85 8.23
CA LEU A 36 -17.10 6.83 9.18
C LEU A 36 -16.02 5.75 9.28
N THR A 37 -15.44 5.58 10.46
CA THR A 37 -14.38 4.60 10.70
C THR A 37 -14.38 4.06 12.13
N GLU A 38 -13.46 3.16 12.43
CA GLU A 38 -13.17 2.63 13.76
C GLU A 38 -11.90 3.30 14.31
N GLY A 39 -11.92 3.72 15.58
CA GLY A 39 -10.79 4.39 16.25
C GLY A 39 -10.86 5.91 16.18
N ALA A 40 -10.88 6.55 17.34
CA ALA A 40 -10.93 8.02 17.44
C ALA A 40 -9.57 8.68 17.16
N GLU A 41 -8.47 7.97 17.29
CA GLU A 41 -7.10 8.43 17.06
C GLU A 41 -6.84 8.95 15.64
N ILE A 42 -7.74 8.71 14.72
CA ILE A 42 -7.65 9.21 13.34
C ILE A 42 -7.90 10.73 13.25
N ALA A 43 -8.52 11.33 14.26
CA ALA A 43 -8.89 12.76 14.26
C ALA A 43 -7.68 13.68 14.02
N ASP A 44 -6.51 13.32 14.56
CA ASP A 44 -5.28 14.12 14.43
C ASP A 44 -4.71 14.15 13.00
N PHE A 45 -5.20 13.28 12.12
CA PHE A 45 -4.71 13.10 10.75
C PHE A 45 -5.69 13.55 9.66
N ILE A 46 -6.89 13.99 10.03
CA ILE A 46 -7.97 14.38 9.11
C ILE A 46 -8.22 15.89 9.24
N SER A 47 -8.51 16.53 8.10
CA SER A 47 -8.91 17.94 8.09
C SER A 47 -10.09 18.21 9.04
N PRO A 48 -10.09 19.33 9.78
CA PRO A 48 -11.22 19.72 10.62
C PRO A 48 -12.52 19.97 9.84
N ASP A 49 -12.42 20.17 8.51
CA ASP A 49 -13.58 20.34 7.63
C ASP A 49 -14.29 19.02 7.29
N VAL A 50 -13.72 17.89 7.71
CA VAL A 50 -14.31 16.56 7.56
C VAL A 50 -15.07 16.19 8.83
N GLU A 51 -16.38 15.94 8.72
CA GLU A 51 -17.15 15.40 9.83
C GLU A 51 -16.70 13.98 10.14
N LEU A 52 -16.10 13.75 11.31
CA LEU A 52 -15.61 12.44 11.74
C LEU A 52 -16.63 11.72 12.62
N LEU A 53 -17.04 10.53 12.21
CA LEU A 53 -17.89 9.61 12.98
C LEU A 53 -17.10 8.35 13.31
N THR A 54 -16.81 8.12 14.58
CA THR A 54 -16.06 6.94 15.01
C THR A 54 -16.81 6.14 16.07
N PHE A 55 -16.57 4.84 16.09
CA PHE A 55 -16.94 3.96 17.19
C PHE A 55 -16.19 2.65 17.11
N ASP A 56 -15.84 2.10 18.27
CA ASP A 56 -15.08 0.87 18.37
C ASP A 56 -15.98 -0.36 18.50
N TYR A 57 -15.54 -1.46 17.88
CA TYR A 57 -16.20 -2.77 17.99
C TYR A 57 -15.73 -3.54 19.23
N LEU A 58 -14.46 -3.39 19.58
CA LEU A 58 -13.88 -3.94 20.78
C LEU A 58 -14.04 -2.95 21.95
N SER A 59 -14.07 -3.45 23.17
CA SER A 59 -14.06 -2.61 24.37
C SER A 59 -12.61 -2.26 24.76
N ASP A 60 -12.45 -1.24 25.61
CA ASP A 60 -11.14 -0.80 26.13
C ASP A 60 -10.55 -1.74 27.21
N ARG A 61 -10.98 -3.00 27.23
CA ARG A 61 -10.48 -4.01 28.17
C ARG A 61 -9.03 -4.35 27.87
N THR A 62 -8.27 -4.70 28.89
CA THR A 62 -6.86 -5.11 28.79
C THR A 62 -6.67 -6.56 29.27
N GLY A 63 -5.50 -7.12 28.99
CA GLY A 63 -5.10 -8.44 29.48
C GLY A 63 -5.86 -9.62 28.87
N LEU A 64 -6.12 -10.65 29.69
CA LEU A 64 -6.76 -11.89 29.25
C LEU A 64 -8.22 -11.69 28.80
N LEU A 65 -8.94 -10.77 29.46
CA LEU A 65 -10.34 -10.45 29.10
C LEU A 65 -10.43 -9.80 27.71
N ALA A 66 -9.48 -8.91 27.35
CA ALA A 66 -9.39 -8.34 26.02
C ALA A 66 -9.13 -9.42 24.95
N LYS A 67 -8.22 -10.36 25.24
CA LYS A 67 -7.93 -11.48 24.33
C LYS A 67 -9.13 -12.40 24.12
N ALA A 68 -9.88 -12.70 25.20
CA ALA A 68 -11.07 -13.53 25.14
C ALA A 68 -12.20 -12.84 24.34
N GLU A 69 -12.43 -11.54 24.60
CA GLU A 69 -13.39 -10.74 23.86
C GLU A 69 -13.03 -10.67 22.38
N TRP A 70 -11.77 -10.34 22.05
CA TRP A 70 -11.28 -10.29 20.69
C TRP A 70 -11.50 -11.61 19.96
N LEU A 71 -11.10 -12.75 20.56
CA LEU A 71 -11.27 -14.07 19.97
C LEU A 71 -12.75 -14.40 19.72
N THR A 72 -13.59 -14.22 20.76
CA THR A 72 -15.02 -14.50 20.66
C THR A 72 -15.69 -13.63 19.59
N LYS A 73 -15.46 -12.32 19.61
CA LYS A 73 -16.03 -11.39 18.64
C LYS A 73 -15.52 -11.67 17.23
N THR A 74 -14.24 -12.07 17.07
CA THR A 74 -13.68 -12.45 15.77
C THR A 74 -14.37 -13.69 15.22
N VAL A 75 -14.48 -14.77 16.00
CA VAL A 75 -15.16 -16.00 15.56
C VAL A 75 -16.63 -15.73 15.18
N ILE A 76 -17.36 -15.01 16.04
CA ILE A 76 -18.75 -14.65 15.75
C ILE A 76 -18.84 -13.79 14.47
N ASN A 77 -17.94 -12.83 14.29
CA ASN A 77 -17.93 -11.96 13.11
C ASN A 77 -17.64 -12.74 11.82
N LEU A 78 -16.72 -13.70 11.87
CA LEU A 78 -16.39 -14.53 10.72
C LEU A 78 -17.61 -15.32 10.20
N VAL A 79 -18.43 -15.86 11.11
CA VAL A 79 -19.62 -16.65 10.74
C VAL A 79 -20.80 -15.75 10.39
N THR A 80 -21.09 -14.73 11.20
CA THR A 80 -22.36 -13.99 11.16
C THR A 80 -22.30 -12.60 10.55
N ASP A 81 -21.10 -12.04 10.28
CA ASP A 81 -20.89 -10.63 9.93
C ASP A 81 -21.42 -9.65 10.99
N ARG A 82 -21.31 -10.04 12.26
CA ARG A 82 -21.84 -9.24 13.38
C ARG A 82 -21.23 -7.84 13.43
N LYS A 83 -19.92 -7.72 13.16
CA LYS A 83 -19.23 -6.42 13.11
C LYS A 83 -19.93 -5.49 12.11
N GLY A 84 -20.11 -5.94 10.87
CA GLY A 84 -20.76 -5.16 9.84
C GLY A 84 -22.18 -4.72 10.19
N ARG A 85 -22.97 -5.59 10.86
CA ARG A 85 -24.32 -5.27 11.31
C ARG A 85 -24.36 -4.29 12.48
N VAL A 86 -23.45 -4.43 13.44
CA VAL A 86 -23.34 -3.50 14.57
C VAL A 86 -22.97 -2.10 14.06
N PHE A 87 -21.99 -2.03 13.15
CA PHE A 87 -21.59 -0.77 12.52
C PHE A 87 -22.75 -0.16 11.73
N PHE A 88 -23.45 -0.94 10.94
CA PHE A 88 -24.62 -0.48 10.22
C PHE A 88 -25.68 0.13 11.14
N THR A 89 -26.00 -0.54 12.26
CA THR A 89 -27.02 -0.05 13.19
C THR A 89 -26.60 1.26 13.88
N LYS A 90 -25.34 1.30 14.34
CA LYS A 90 -24.76 2.51 14.96
C LYS A 90 -24.65 3.66 13.94
N ALA A 91 -24.16 3.37 12.74
CA ALA A 91 -24.06 4.35 11.68
C ALA A 91 -25.43 4.93 11.31
N CYS A 92 -26.45 4.10 11.16
CA CYS A 92 -27.82 4.59 10.89
C CYS A 92 -28.33 5.51 11.98
N LYS A 93 -28.02 5.24 13.26
CA LYS A 93 -28.40 6.09 14.38
C LYS A 93 -27.65 7.42 14.36
N LEU A 94 -26.33 7.39 14.12
CA LEU A 94 -25.49 8.59 14.05
C LEU A 94 -25.82 9.46 12.84
N LEU A 95 -26.05 8.84 11.68
CA LEU A 95 -26.39 9.54 10.46
C LEU A 95 -27.82 10.14 10.50
N GLY A 96 -28.75 9.53 11.25
CA GLY A 96 -30.12 10.04 11.40
C GLY A 96 -30.74 10.41 10.05
N ASP A 97 -31.31 11.64 9.99
CA ASP A 97 -31.95 12.22 8.80
C ASP A 97 -30.96 13.04 7.93
N ARG A 98 -29.65 12.93 8.20
CA ARG A 98 -28.66 13.62 7.37
C ARG A 98 -28.80 13.23 5.92
N LYS A 99 -28.85 14.26 5.10
CA LYS A 99 -28.84 14.07 3.64
C LYS A 99 -27.45 13.62 3.21
N ILE A 100 -27.38 12.50 2.54
CA ILE A 100 -26.17 11.93 1.92
C ILE A 100 -26.52 11.69 0.46
N ASP A 101 -25.60 11.99 -0.43
CA ASP A 101 -25.85 11.87 -1.86
C ASP A 101 -25.14 10.63 -2.45
N ALA A 102 -24.01 10.18 -1.83
CA ALA A 102 -23.30 8.98 -2.24
C ALA A 102 -22.49 8.35 -1.08
N VAL A 103 -22.16 7.08 -1.22
CA VAL A 103 -21.31 6.31 -0.29
C VAL A 103 -20.08 5.84 -1.04
N LEU A 104 -18.88 6.20 -0.55
CA LEU A 104 -17.58 5.67 -0.98
C LEU A 104 -17.00 4.79 0.13
N CYS A 105 -16.75 3.52 -0.17
CA CYS A 105 -16.13 2.61 0.78
C CYS A 105 -14.70 2.29 0.35
N SER A 106 -13.70 2.74 1.11
CA SER A 106 -12.30 2.35 0.90
C SER A 106 -11.97 1.18 1.83
N SER A 107 -11.52 0.07 1.26
CA SER A 107 -11.28 -1.17 1.98
C SER A 107 -10.09 -1.93 1.43
N THR A 108 -9.47 -2.73 2.29
CA THR A 108 -8.58 -3.81 1.90
C THR A 108 -9.41 -5.05 1.48
N PHE A 109 -8.92 -6.24 1.66
CA PHE A 109 -9.62 -7.48 1.24
C PHE A 109 -10.69 -7.98 2.23
N HIS A 110 -10.86 -7.37 3.39
CA HIS A 110 -11.83 -7.80 4.40
C HIS A 110 -13.28 -7.46 4.01
N SER A 111 -14.24 -8.27 4.48
CA SER A 111 -15.66 -8.03 4.24
C SER A 111 -16.16 -6.74 4.91
N PHE A 112 -15.74 -6.46 6.13
CA PHE A 112 -15.88 -5.15 6.77
C PHE A 112 -14.78 -4.21 6.24
N PRO A 113 -15.05 -2.95 5.88
CA PRO A 113 -16.31 -2.21 6.03
C PRO A 113 -17.29 -2.32 4.85
N LEU A 114 -16.99 -3.10 3.81
CA LEU A 114 -17.79 -3.21 2.58
C LEU A 114 -19.25 -3.62 2.84
N THR A 115 -19.46 -4.56 3.74
CA THR A 115 -20.82 -5.03 4.08
C THR A 115 -21.63 -3.92 4.77
N THR A 116 -21.01 -3.12 5.62
CA THR A 116 -21.63 -1.95 6.26
C THR A 116 -22.04 -0.92 5.21
N ALA A 117 -21.12 -0.56 4.31
CA ALA A 117 -21.35 0.40 3.24
C ALA A 117 -22.51 -0.05 2.33
N ALA A 118 -22.52 -1.32 1.93
CA ALA A 118 -23.58 -1.89 1.10
C ALA A 118 -24.96 -1.87 1.80
N MET A 119 -25.01 -2.13 3.11
CA MET A 119 -26.25 -2.06 3.89
C MET A 119 -26.75 -0.61 4.02
N ILE A 120 -25.87 0.37 4.25
CA ILE A 120 -26.23 1.80 4.33
C ILE A 120 -26.75 2.28 2.97
N ALA A 121 -25.99 2.04 1.90
CA ALA A 121 -26.35 2.43 0.56
C ALA A 121 -27.73 1.87 0.14
N ARG A 122 -27.97 0.58 0.42
CA ARG A 122 -29.27 -0.05 0.14
C ARG A 122 -30.41 0.55 0.96
N LYS A 123 -30.21 0.77 2.28
CA LYS A 123 -31.26 1.31 3.14
C LYS A 123 -31.66 2.73 2.77
N LYS A 124 -30.66 3.56 2.46
CA LYS A 124 -30.87 4.98 2.08
C LYS A 124 -31.06 5.19 0.56
N GLN A 125 -31.06 4.12 -0.22
CA GLN A 125 -31.19 4.14 -1.70
C GLN A 125 -30.13 5.03 -2.38
N LEU A 126 -28.88 4.94 -1.91
CA LEU A 126 -27.76 5.75 -2.38
C LEU A 126 -26.85 4.96 -3.32
N PRO A 127 -26.20 5.63 -4.29
CA PRO A 127 -25.13 5.02 -5.07
C PRO A 127 -23.96 4.63 -4.17
N LEU A 128 -23.47 3.41 -4.36
CA LEU A 128 -22.28 2.85 -3.68
C LEU A 128 -21.10 2.85 -4.64
N TYR A 129 -19.97 3.39 -4.19
CA TYR A 129 -18.68 3.30 -4.83
C TYR A 129 -17.72 2.55 -3.92
N VAL A 130 -16.88 1.70 -4.50
CA VAL A 130 -15.96 0.86 -3.73
C VAL A 130 -14.53 1.10 -4.20
N ASP A 131 -13.65 1.49 -3.31
CA ASP A 131 -12.21 1.55 -3.49
C ASP A 131 -11.60 0.32 -2.84
N LEU A 132 -11.35 -0.74 -3.62
CA LEU A 132 -10.81 -2.02 -3.16
C LEU A 132 -9.32 -2.12 -3.50
N ARG A 133 -8.48 -2.07 -2.45
CA ARG A 133 -7.01 -1.98 -2.61
C ARG A 133 -6.32 -3.33 -2.79
N ASP A 134 -6.87 -4.39 -2.21
CA ASP A 134 -6.25 -5.72 -2.24
C ASP A 134 -7.25 -6.80 -2.67
N ILE A 135 -6.72 -7.88 -3.24
CA ILE A 135 -7.49 -9.05 -3.65
C ILE A 135 -7.16 -10.23 -2.76
N VAL A 136 -8.12 -10.60 -1.91
CA VAL A 136 -7.97 -11.67 -0.92
C VAL A 136 -7.63 -13.03 -1.52
N GLU A 137 -7.94 -13.26 -2.78
CA GLU A 137 -7.59 -14.48 -3.51
C GLU A 137 -6.09 -14.70 -3.61
N GLN A 138 -5.32 -13.63 -3.71
CA GLN A 138 -3.85 -13.71 -3.77
C GLN A 138 -3.20 -13.88 -2.40
N THR A 139 -3.90 -13.56 -1.31
CA THR A 139 -3.35 -13.75 0.02
C THR A 139 -3.17 -15.23 0.32
N PRO A 140 -1.98 -15.70 0.71
CA PRO A 140 -1.77 -17.10 1.06
C PRO A 140 -2.75 -17.55 2.16
N PRO A 141 -3.29 -18.76 2.12
CA PRO A 141 -4.18 -19.28 3.17
C PRO A 141 -3.58 -19.22 4.58
N ASP A 142 -2.25 -19.15 4.65
CA ASP A 142 -1.50 -19.18 5.90
C ASP A 142 -1.15 -17.78 6.44
N SER A 143 -1.23 -16.70 5.64
CA SER A 143 -0.81 -15.37 6.05
C SER A 143 -1.78 -14.66 7.00
N ASP A 144 -3.09 -14.86 6.82
CA ASP A 144 -4.14 -14.22 7.61
C ASP A 144 -4.66 -15.10 8.75
N ASN A 145 -3.93 -16.15 9.11
CA ASN A 145 -4.46 -17.14 10.00
C ASN A 145 -4.27 -16.74 11.47
N ILE A 146 -5.27 -16.06 12.03
CA ILE A 146 -5.42 -15.82 13.47
C ILE A 146 -5.23 -17.12 14.29
N PHE A 147 -5.46 -18.27 13.66
CA PHE A 147 -5.36 -19.59 14.24
C PHE A 147 -4.07 -20.33 13.88
N ARG A 148 -3.19 -19.74 13.04
CA ARG A 148 -1.94 -20.38 12.55
C ARG A 148 -1.10 -21.00 13.67
N HIS A 149 -1.06 -20.35 14.84
CA HIS A 149 -0.27 -20.80 16.00
C HIS A 149 -1.09 -21.56 17.06
N ARG A 150 -2.39 -21.80 16.83
CA ARG A 150 -3.29 -22.38 17.83
C ARG A 150 -3.99 -23.65 17.39
N LEU A 151 -3.96 -23.98 16.10
CA LEU A 151 -4.57 -25.18 15.54
C LEU A 151 -3.53 -26.03 14.81
N PRO A 152 -3.69 -27.36 14.77
CA PRO A 152 -2.90 -28.21 13.89
C PRO A 152 -2.87 -27.65 12.46
N SER A 153 -1.74 -27.74 11.78
CA SER A 153 -1.52 -27.08 10.49
C SER A 153 -2.58 -27.41 9.42
N SER A 154 -3.05 -28.66 9.38
CA SER A 154 -4.10 -29.12 8.47
C SER A 154 -5.47 -28.51 8.78
N LEU A 155 -5.86 -28.47 10.05
CA LEU A 155 -7.13 -27.88 10.50
C LEU A 155 -7.08 -26.36 10.36
N GLY A 156 -5.96 -25.72 10.69
CA GLY A 156 -5.73 -24.29 10.49
C GLY A 156 -5.91 -23.88 9.04
N LYS A 157 -5.34 -24.63 8.09
CA LYS A 157 -5.50 -24.40 6.64
C LYS A 157 -6.96 -24.55 6.18
N LEU A 158 -7.68 -25.56 6.68
CA LEU A 158 -9.09 -25.74 6.34
C LEU A 158 -9.96 -24.56 6.84
N VAL A 159 -9.75 -24.16 8.08
CA VAL A 159 -10.45 -23.03 8.69
C VAL A 159 -10.15 -21.73 7.92
N ALA A 160 -8.88 -21.45 7.59
CA ALA A 160 -8.48 -20.29 6.81
C ALA A 160 -9.14 -20.26 5.42
N ARG A 161 -9.16 -21.40 4.72
CA ARG A 161 -9.85 -21.53 3.41
C ARG A 161 -11.35 -21.24 3.52
N TYR A 162 -12.00 -21.74 4.56
CA TYR A 162 -13.42 -21.50 4.79
C TYR A 162 -13.71 -20.01 5.01
N PHE A 163 -12.92 -19.33 5.85
CA PHE A 163 -13.06 -17.91 6.10
C PHE A 163 -12.76 -17.06 4.88
N LYS A 164 -11.71 -17.36 4.16
CA LYS A 164 -11.39 -16.73 2.87
C LYS A 164 -12.59 -16.79 1.92
N LYS A 165 -13.24 -17.97 1.82
CA LYS A 165 -14.43 -18.16 0.98
C LYS A 165 -15.62 -17.30 1.42
N ILE A 166 -15.82 -17.12 2.74
CA ILE A 166 -16.87 -16.24 3.28
C ILE A 166 -16.57 -14.77 2.95
N HIS A 167 -15.34 -14.31 3.18
CA HIS A 167 -14.95 -12.95 2.87
C HIS A 167 -15.11 -12.64 1.38
N ILE A 168 -14.67 -13.52 0.51
CA ILE A 168 -14.87 -13.41 -0.94
C ILE A 168 -16.36 -13.28 -1.30
N ARG A 169 -17.22 -14.12 -0.75
CA ARG A 169 -18.67 -14.07 -1.03
C ARG A 169 -19.29 -12.73 -0.60
N ARG A 170 -18.94 -12.24 0.60
CA ARG A 170 -19.44 -10.95 1.13
C ARG A 170 -18.96 -9.79 0.29
N ARG A 171 -17.66 -9.74 -0.02
CA ARG A 171 -17.07 -8.76 -0.92
C ARG A 171 -17.77 -8.75 -2.28
N ASN A 172 -17.87 -9.90 -2.93
CA ASN A 172 -18.47 -9.99 -4.26
C ASN A 172 -19.94 -9.54 -4.28
N LYS A 173 -20.68 -9.78 -3.19
CA LYS A 173 -22.05 -9.27 -3.06
C LYS A 173 -22.06 -7.73 -2.99
N ALA A 174 -21.15 -7.11 -2.26
CA ALA A 174 -21.03 -5.66 -2.19
C ALA A 174 -20.57 -5.07 -3.54
N LEU A 175 -19.62 -5.69 -4.23
CA LEU A 175 -19.14 -5.26 -5.54
C LEU A 175 -20.25 -5.26 -6.60
N ARG A 176 -21.11 -6.27 -6.60
CA ARG A 176 -22.26 -6.33 -7.54
C ARG A 176 -23.29 -5.23 -7.29
N LEU A 177 -23.36 -4.67 -6.10
CA LEU A 177 -24.26 -3.56 -5.76
C LEU A 177 -23.62 -2.20 -6.04
N ALA A 178 -22.31 -2.14 -6.20
CA ALA A 178 -21.59 -0.90 -6.43
C ALA A 178 -21.89 -0.35 -7.83
N LYS A 179 -22.03 0.97 -7.93
CA LYS A 179 -22.17 1.68 -9.21
C LYS A 179 -20.85 1.69 -9.97
N ALA A 180 -19.74 1.83 -9.24
CA ALA A 180 -18.40 1.66 -9.75
C ALA A 180 -17.46 1.09 -8.67
N VAL A 181 -16.39 0.43 -9.13
CA VAL A 181 -15.32 -0.12 -8.31
C VAL A 181 -14.00 0.47 -8.77
N PHE A 182 -13.17 0.90 -7.84
CA PHE A 182 -11.80 1.38 -8.06
C PHE A 182 -10.82 0.37 -7.50
N SER A 183 -9.71 0.14 -8.18
CA SER A 183 -8.67 -0.74 -7.67
C SER A 183 -7.28 -0.26 -8.07
N VAL A 184 -6.27 -0.74 -7.37
CA VAL A 184 -4.92 -0.14 -7.36
C VAL A 184 -3.99 -0.64 -8.46
N SER A 185 -4.45 -1.55 -9.31
CA SER A 185 -3.67 -2.06 -10.44
C SER A 185 -4.59 -2.50 -11.59
N LYS A 186 -4.05 -2.56 -12.79
CA LYS A 186 -4.76 -3.03 -13.97
C LYS A 186 -5.17 -4.49 -13.84
N TRP A 187 -4.26 -5.33 -13.33
CA TRP A 187 -4.57 -6.74 -13.09
C TRP A 187 -5.74 -6.91 -12.12
N HIS A 188 -5.75 -6.18 -11.00
CA HIS A 188 -6.87 -6.19 -10.05
C HIS A 188 -8.16 -5.72 -10.70
N THR A 189 -8.10 -4.67 -11.51
CA THR A 189 -9.24 -4.14 -12.26
C THR A 189 -9.83 -5.20 -13.18
N ASP A 190 -9.01 -5.84 -13.99
CA ASP A 190 -9.46 -6.87 -14.93
C ASP A 190 -10.00 -8.11 -14.19
N TYR A 191 -9.38 -8.49 -13.07
CA TYR A 191 -9.88 -9.55 -12.21
C TYR A 191 -11.27 -9.24 -11.65
N LEU A 192 -11.52 -8.00 -11.21
CA LEU A 192 -12.77 -7.59 -10.55
C LEU A 192 -13.92 -7.35 -11.53
N LYS A 193 -13.66 -7.15 -12.83
CA LYS A 193 -14.69 -7.02 -13.89
C LYS A 193 -15.65 -8.21 -13.93
N ARG A 194 -15.24 -9.38 -13.46
CA ARG A 194 -16.14 -10.55 -13.30
C ARG A 194 -17.26 -10.37 -12.28
N TYR A 195 -17.14 -9.37 -11.41
CA TYR A 195 -18.12 -9.08 -10.37
C TYR A 195 -18.86 -7.75 -10.57
N ASN A 196 -18.26 -6.81 -11.29
CA ASN A 196 -18.85 -5.52 -11.63
C ASN A 196 -18.27 -5.06 -12.99
N PRO A 197 -19.08 -4.69 -14.00
CA PRO A 197 -18.57 -4.22 -15.28
C PRO A 197 -17.87 -2.86 -15.20
N ASN A 198 -18.21 -2.04 -14.22
CA ASN A 198 -17.70 -0.68 -14.05
C ASN A 198 -16.53 -0.67 -13.07
N VAL A 199 -15.37 -1.22 -13.47
CA VAL A 199 -14.15 -1.24 -12.66
C VAL A 199 -13.08 -0.38 -13.31
N TYR A 200 -12.44 0.48 -12.50
CA TYR A 200 -11.47 1.46 -12.93
C TYR A 200 -10.18 1.34 -12.16
N THR A 201 -9.05 1.48 -12.86
CA THR A 201 -7.73 1.50 -12.21
C THR A 201 -7.47 2.89 -11.64
N VAL A 202 -7.22 2.94 -10.33
CA VAL A 202 -6.81 4.13 -9.59
C VAL A 202 -5.62 3.75 -8.73
N TYR A 203 -4.44 3.99 -9.22
CA TYR A 203 -3.18 3.68 -8.54
C TYR A 203 -3.08 4.36 -7.16
N ASN A 204 -2.19 3.87 -6.29
CA ASN A 204 -1.97 4.46 -4.97
C ASN A 204 -1.44 5.90 -5.03
N GLY A 205 -0.57 6.18 -5.99
CA GLY A 205 -0.02 7.51 -6.25
C GLY A 205 0.85 8.09 -5.13
N PHE A 206 1.62 9.13 -5.45
CA PHE A 206 2.34 9.95 -4.48
C PHE A 206 1.56 11.25 -4.19
N ASP A 207 1.85 11.87 -3.07
CA ASP A 207 1.27 13.17 -2.67
C ASP A 207 2.15 14.29 -3.24
N GLU A 208 1.63 15.04 -4.21
CA GLU A 208 2.40 16.06 -4.94
C GLU A 208 2.93 17.15 -4.02
N ALA A 209 2.14 17.56 -3.02
CA ALA A 209 2.55 18.59 -2.08
C ALA A 209 3.74 18.15 -1.21
N ALA A 210 3.83 16.86 -0.88
CA ALA A 210 4.94 16.34 -0.10
C ALA A 210 6.26 16.31 -0.87
N PHE A 211 6.21 16.24 -2.21
CA PHE A 211 7.40 16.14 -3.07
C PHE A 211 7.75 17.42 -3.82
N GLU A 212 7.09 18.57 -3.56
CA GLU A 212 7.16 19.79 -4.35
C GLU A 212 8.53 20.50 -4.38
N SER A 213 9.45 20.20 -3.49
CA SER A 213 10.70 21.00 -3.42
C SER A 213 11.94 20.32 -2.81
N LEU A 214 12.02 19.02 -2.79
CA LEU A 214 13.11 18.34 -2.09
C LEU A 214 14.19 17.82 -3.05
N HIS A 215 15.07 18.69 -3.50
CA HIS A 215 16.28 18.32 -4.22
C HIS A 215 17.49 18.27 -3.25
N LEU A 216 17.55 17.22 -2.43
CA LEU A 216 18.64 17.05 -1.48
C LEU A 216 19.86 16.42 -2.14
N MET A 217 21.03 17.03 -1.93
CA MET A 217 22.32 16.44 -2.26
C MET A 217 22.79 15.56 -1.11
N SER A 218 23.54 14.50 -1.43
CA SER A 218 24.15 13.64 -0.42
C SER A 218 25.69 13.63 -0.61
N ASP A 219 26.43 13.74 0.49
CA ASP A 219 27.89 13.63 0.50
C ASP A 219 28.38 12.21 0.22
N LYS A 220 27.47 11.23 0.28
CA LYS A 220 27.71 9.84 -0.08
C LYS A 220 26.80 9.41 -1.23
N PHE A 221 27.29 8.46 -2.02
CA PHE A 221 26.47 7.72 -2.96
C PHE A 221 25.60 6.71 -2.18
N VAL A 222 24.32 6.97 -2.09
CA VAL A 222 23.38 6.26 -1.22
C VAL A 222 22.37 5.47 -2.01
N LEU A 223 22.29 4.17 -1.79
CA LEU A 223 21.18 3.32 -2.23
C LEU A 223 20.26 3.05 -1.04
N SER A 224 18.96 3.22 -1.17
CA SER A 224 18.05 3.04 -0.02
C SER A 224 16.88 2.11 -0.30
N TYR A 225 16.59 1.25 0.68
CA TYR A 225 15.38 0.44 0.73
C TYR A 225 14.52 0.84 1.93
N PHE A 226 13.22 0.97 1.74
CA PHE A 226 12.25 1.31 2.78
C PHE A 226 11.20 0.21 2.94
N GLY A 227 10.99 -0.32 4.15
CA GLY A 227 9.89 -1.22 4.51
C GLY A 227 10.33 -2.63 4.90
N GLU A 228 9.37 -3.53 5.08
CA GLU A 228 9.62 -4.90 5.56
C GLU A 228 10.24 -5.81 4.49
N LEU A 229 11.16 -6.67 4.91
CA LEU A 229 11.80 -7.71 4.12
C LEU A 229 11.98 -8.98 4.97
N THR A 230 10.86 -9.54 5.42
CA THR A 230 10.85 -10.75 6.26
C THR A 230 10.74 -12.03 5.44
N ASP A 231 10.18 -11.95 4.23
CA ASP A 231 10.05 -13.06 3.29
C ASP A 231 10.88 -12.80 2.03
N MET A 232 11.98 -13.55 1.92
CA MET A 232 12.92 -13.48 0.78
C MET A 232 12.34 -13.97 -0.55
N CYS A 233 11.17 -14.60 -0.57
CA CYS A 233 10.47 -14.96 -1.81
C CYS A 233 9.54 -13.83 -2.27
N LEU A 234 8.91 -13.12 -1.32
CA LEU A 234 8.05 -11.96 -1.61
C LEU A 234 8.85 -10.69 -1.92
N ARG A 235 10.09 -10.62 -1.45
CA ARG A 235 11.03 -9.53 -1.69
C ARG A 235 12.40 -10.15 -1.89
N TYR A 236 12.82 -10.31 -3.16
CA TYR A 236 14.00 -11.12 -3.51
C TYR A 236 15.24 -10.26 -3.79
N PRO A 237 16.09 -9.97 -2.78
CA PRO A 237 17.23 -9.08 -2.92
C PRO A 237 18.51 -9.77 -3.40
N LEU A 238 18.53 -11.10 -3.59
CA LEU A 238 19.79 -11.84 -3.77
C LEU A 238 20.56 -11.47 -5.03
N ILE A 239 19.87 -11.15 -6.12
CA ILE A 239 20.49 -10.68 -7.38
C ILE A 239 21.21 -9.34 -7.15
N PHE A 240 20.57 -8.43 -6.40
CA PHE A 240 21.19 -7.17 -6.01
C PHE A 240 22.42 -7.40 -5.11
N PHE A 241 22.36 -8.31 -4.14
CA PHE A 241 23.50 -8.63 -3.27
C PHE A 241 24.68 -9.20 -4.06
N GLU A 242 24.41 -10.01 -5.09
CA GLU A 242 25.42 -10.51 -5.98
C GLU A 242 26.09 -9.39 -6.78
N ALA A 243 25.34 -8.47 -7.35
CA ALA A 243 25.87 -7.28 -8.02
C ALA A 243 26.73 -6.42 -7.08
N VAL A 244 26.29 -6.18 -5.86
CA VAL A 244 27.06 -5.44 -4.83
C VAL A 244 28.38 -6.14 -4.52
N ARG A 245 28.39 -7.47 -4.35
CA ARG A 245 29.61 -8.26 -4.14
C ARG A 245 30.59 -8.08 -5.29
N ASN A 246 30.12 -8.16 -6.53
CA ASN A 246 30.97 -8.04 -7.72
C ASN A 246 31.57 -6.64 -7.84
N ILE A 247 30.78 -5.58 -7.62
CA ILE A 247 31.26 -4.20 -7.61
C ILE A 247 32.33 -3.99 -6.52
N LEU A 248 32.13 -4.55 -5.34
CA LEU A 248 33.11 -4.47 -4.25
C LEU A 248 34.41 -5.20 -4.58
N SER A 249 34.33 -6.30 -5.34
CA SER A 249 35.49 -7.08 -5.77
C SER A 249 36.26 -6.39 -6.89
N SER A 250 35.58 -5.64 -7.75
CA SER A 250 36.21 -4.89 -8.85
C SER A 250 36.84 -3.55 -8.44
N ASN A 251 36.58 -3.07 -7.24
CA ASN A 251 37.00 -1.76 -6.71
C ASN A 251 36.63 -0.55 -7.60
N MET A 252 35.56 -0.66 -8.38
CA MET A 252 35.11 0.41 -9.27
C MET A 252 34.40 1.56 -8.53
N ILE A 253 33.96 1.33 -7.30
CA ILE A 253 33.33 2.33 -6.42
C ILE A 253 34.18 2.48 -5.15
N ASP A 254 34.45 3.72 -4.75
CA ASP A 254 35.09 3.98 -3.47
C ASP A 254 34.12 3.64 -2.32
N VAL A 255 34.46 2.63 -1.57
CA VAL A 255 33.68 2.09 -0.47
C VAL A 255 33.43 3.14 0.65
N ASN A 256 34.31 4.11 0.81
CA ASN A 256 34.16 5.17 1.82
C ASN A 256 33.07 6.18 1.44
N CYS A 257 32.78 6.29 0.15
CA CYS A 257 31.73 7.16 -0.40
C CYS A 257 30.43 6.44 -0.68
N TRP A 258 30.34 5.13 -0.45
CA TRP A 258 29.17 4.30 -0.77
C TRP A 258 28.47 3.80 0.47
N GLU A 259 27.11 3.91 0.50
CA GLU A 259 26.29 3.42 1.60
C GLU A 259 24.99 2.82 1.06
N ILE A 260 24.64 1.61 1.53
CA ILE A 260 23.34 0.98 1.27
C ILE A 260 22.50 1.07 2.55
N ARG A 261 21.48 1.92 2.55
CA ARG A 261 20.63 2.20 3.72
C ARG A 261 19.39 1.34 3.74
N TRP A 262 19.18 0.65 4.84
CA TRP A 262 18.02 -0.19 5.08
C TRP A 262 17.16 0.43 6.17
N PHE A 263 16.01 1.02 5.77
CA PHE A 263 15.00 1.54 6.69
C PHE A 263 13.98 0.44 6.96
N VAL A 264 14.27 -0.44 7.91
CA VAL A 264 13.56 -1.70 8.12
C VAL A 264 13.27 -1.95 9.60
N ASP A 265 12.32 -2.86 9.87
CA ASP A 265 12.05 -3.36 11.21
C ASP A 265 13.16 -4.32 11.71
N ALA A 266 13.10 -4.66 13.01
CA ALA A 266 14.14 -5.49 13.66
C ALA A 266 14.23 -6.92 13.10
N ASN A 267 13.12 -7.50 12.61
CA ASN A 267 13.13 -8.85 12.05
C ASN A 267 13.75 -8.84 10.65
N SER A 268 13.35 -7.89 9.82
CA SER A 268 13.92 -7.66 8.49
C SER A 268 15.43 -7.39 8.60
N LYS A 269 15.84 -6.55 9.55
CA LYS A 269 17.28 -6.29 9.82
C LYS A 269 18.05 -7.59 10.04
N LYS A 270 17.61 -8.45 10.97
CA LYS A 270 18.29 -9.72 11.26
C LYS A 270 18.42 -10.61 10.03
N THR A 271 17.37 -10.66 9.21
CA THR A 271 17.33 -11.45 7.98
C THR A 271 18.35 -10.92 6.97
N ILE A 272 18.37 -9.60 6.76
CA ILE A 272 19.28 -8.94 5.81
C ILE A 272 20.73 -9.04 6.28
N GLU A 273 21.02 -8.80 7.56
CA GLU A 273 22.37 -8.92 8.14
C GLU A 273 22.97 -10.31 7.91
N LYS A 274 22.17 -11.34 8.17
CA LYS A 274 22.63 -12.72 7.95
C LYS A 274 23.01 -12.97 6.49
N VAL A 275 22.14 -12.57 5.56
CA VAL A 275 22.38 -12.81 4.12
C VAL A 275 23.49 -11.91 3.59
N ALA A 276 23.58 -10.64 4.03
CA ALA A 276 24.67 -9.75 3.66
C ALA A 276 26.06 -10.32 4.06
N ALA A 277 26.16 -10.95 5.23
CA ALA A 277 27.38 -11.64 5.68
C ALA A 277 27.74 -12.83 4.77
N GLU A 278 26.76 -13.59 4.30
CA GLU A 278 26.99 -14.70 3.35
C GLU A 278 27.55 -14.21 2.00
N PHE A 279 27.23 -12.96 1.61
CA PHE A 279 27.75 -12.31 0.41
C PHE A 279 29.05 -11.49 0.65
N GLY A 280 29.45 -11.23 1.91
CA GLY A 280 30.64 -10.44 2.25
C GLY A 280 30.49 -8.95 1.92
N ILE A 281 29.28 -8.40 2.04
CA ILE A 281 28.94 -7.01 1.64
C ILE A 281 28.63 -6.09 2.83
N GLU A 282 28.85 -6.53 4.05
CA GLU A 282 28.45 -5.82 5.29
C GLU A 282 29.08 -4.42 5.39
N ARG A 283 30.28 -4.23 4.84
CA ARG A 283 31.03 -2.97 4.92
C ARG A 283 30.35 -1.76 4.28
N VAL A 284 29.38 -1.99 3.39
CA VAL A 284 28.58 -0.93 2.75
C VAL A 284 27.15 -0.87 3.27
N MET A 285 26.76 -1.78 4.16
CA MET A 285 25.41 -1.85 4.72
C MET A 285 25.24 -0.90 5.91
N SER A 286 24.12 -0.21 5.96
CA SER A 286 23.73 0.69 7.04
C SER A 286 22.27 0.48 7.40
N TYR A 287 22.01 0.15 8.66
CA TYR A 287 20.64 -0.15 9.14
C TYR A 287 20.09 1.04 9.92
N LYS A 288 18.99 1.57 9.47
CA LYS A 288 18.30 2.71 10.08
C LYS A 288 17.00 2.24 10.72
N LYS A 289 16.52 3.00 11.70
CA LYS A 289 15.19 2.76 12.26
C LYS A 289 14.11 2.99 11.20
N PHE A 290 12.99 2.30 11.34
CA PHE A 290 11.82 2.55 10.54
C PHE A 290 11.43 4.03 10.63
N VAL A 291 11.17 4.65 9.47
CA VAL A 291 10.87 6.09 9.36
C VAL A 291 9.36 6.27 9.22
N PHE A 292 8.80 7.16 10.02
CA PHE A 292 7.39 7.54 9.91
C PHE A 292 7.16 8.58 8.81
N ALA A 293 5.90 8.72 8.39
CA ALA A 293 5.52 9.48 7.19
C ALA A 293 6.08 10.92 7.10
N ALA A 294 6.31 11.60 8.23
CA ALA A 294 6.81 12.97 8.23
C ALA A 294 8.23 13.10 7.66
N ASP A 295 9.12 12.16 8.00
CA ASP A 295 10.54 12.21 7.60
C ASP A 295 10.83 11.34 6.37
N LEU A 296 9.84 10.54 5.94
CA LEU A 296 10.02 9.54 4.89
C LEU A 296 10.45 10.16 3.56
N VAL A 297 9.79 11.25 3.17
CA VAL A 297 10.06 11.95 1.91
C VAL A 297 11.48 12.52 1.88
N GLU A 298 11.93 13.13 2.98
CA GLU A 298 13.29 13.64 3.11
C GLU A 298 14.32 12.51 2.96
N LYS A 299 14.14 11.40 3.69
CA LYS A 299 15.07 10.25 3.62
C LYS A 299 15.09 9.58 2.25
N MET A 300 13.97 9.56 1.52
CA MET A 300 13.95 9.11 0.13
C MET A 300 14.74 10.06 -0.78
N ASN A 301 14.61 11.37 -0.59
CA ASN A 301 15.33 12.37 -1.39
C ASN A 301 16.85 12.44 -1.10
N GLU A 302 17.32 12.00 0.07
CA GLU A 302 18.75 11.83 0.38
C GLU A 302 19.39 10.68 -0.42
N SER A 303 18.60 9.84 -1.08
CA SER A 303 19.10 8.67 -1.80
C SER A 303 19.52 9.03 -3.24
N SER A 304 20.56 8.40 -3.73
CA SER A 304 21.00 8.45 -5.13
C SER A 304 20.20 7.46 -5.98
N ILE A 305 19.88 6.27 -5.43
CA ILE A 305 19.06 5.25 -6.06
C ILE A 305 18.09 4.69 -5.02
N LEU A 306 16.84 4.47 -5.41
CA LEU A 306 15.82 3.85 -4.58
C LEU A 306 15.59 2.39 -5.00
N LEU A 307 15.53 1.49 -4.03
CA LEU A 307 15.50 0.04 -4.27
C LEU A 307 14.10 -0.53 -4.11
N ILE A 308 13.66 -1.33 -5.07
CA ILE A 308 12.46 -2.16 -4.98
C ILE A 308 12.86 -3.62 -5.26
N PHE A 309 12.54 -4.50 -4.33
CA PHE A 309 12.67 -5.94 -4.53
C PHE A 309 11.32 -6.53 -4.87
N SER A 310 11.20 -7.07 -6.07
CA SER A 310 10.03 -7.81 -6.52
C SER A 310 10.02 -9.22 -5.93
N ASN A 311 8.90 -9.93 -6.06
CA ASN A 311 8.82 -11.32 -5.67
C ASN A 311 9.69 -12.20 -6.59
N LYS A 312 10.22 -13.28 -6.01
CA LYS A 312 10.99 -14.27 -6.77
C LYS A 312 10.12 -14.85 -7.89
N PRO A 313 10.60 -14.82 -9.17
CA PRO A 313 9.86 -15.37 -10.28
C PRO A 313 9.47 -16.83 -10.07
N TYR A 314 8.31 -17.22 -10.57
CA TYR A 314 7.79 -18.61 -10.60
C TYR A 314 7.56 -19.30 -9.24
N VAL A 315 7.71 -18.60 -8.12
CA VAL A 315 7.50 -19.18 -6.79
C VAL A 315 6.09 -18.91 -6.25
N LEU A 316 5.54 -17.75 -6.58
CA LEU A 316 4.25 -17.30 -6.08
C LEU A 316 3.39 -16.79 -7.24
N ASP A 317 2.14 -17.22 -7.28
CA ASP A 317 1.14 -16.77 -8.27
C ASP A 317 0.52 -15.43 -7.81
N TYR A 318 1.37 -14.42 -7.61
CA TYR A 318 0.98 -13.06 -7.26
C TYR A 318 1.10 -12.15 -8.47
N HIS A 319 0.03 -11.43 -8.77
CA HIS A 319 -0.05 -10.53 -9.92
C HIS A 319 -0.54 -9.15 -9.52
N GLY A 320 -0.14 -8.14 -10.27
CA GLY A 320 -0.63 -6.77 -10.10
C GLY A 320 -0.24 -6.12 -8.78
N ILE A 321 0.88 -6.53 -8.19
CA ILE A 321 1.40 -5.93 -6.96
C ILE A 321 2.06 -4.60 -7.30
N MET A 322 1.27 -3.53 -7.27
CA MET A 322 1.76 -2.16 -7.39
C MET A 322 2.03 -1.59 -6.00
N THR A 323 3.26 -1.78 -5.51
CA THR A 323 3.65 -1.32 -4.17
C THR A 323 3.53 0.21 -4.03
N THR A 324 3.05 0.69 -2.89
CA THR A 324 2.97 2.13 -2.59
C THR A 324 4.32 2.83 -2.72
N LYS A 325 5.41 2.15 -2.35
CA LYS A 325 6.79 2.66 -2.49
C LYS A 325 7.14 3.09 -3.90
N PHE A 326 6.69 2.33 -4.92
CA PHE A 326 6.96 2.68 -6.32
C PHE A 326 6.47 4.09 -6.64
N PHE A 327 5.25 4.41 -6.25
CA PHE A 327 4.67 5.73 -6.48
C PHE A 327 5.38 6.83 -5.67
N GLU A 328 5.67 6.58 -4.41
CA GLU A 328 6.42 7.51 -3.56
C GLU A 328 7.83 7.77 -4.12
N TYR A 329 8.49 6.74 -4.63
CA TYR A 329 9.79 6.86 -5.29
C TYR A 329 9.72 7.68 -6.58
N LEU A 330 8.68 7.48 -7.40
CA LEU A 330 8.43 8.34 -8.58
C LEU A 330 8.31 9.81 -8.18
N GLY A 331 7.65 10.09 -7.05
CA GLY A 331 7.52 11.45 -6.50
C GLY A 331 8.85 12.15 -6.24
N THR A 332 9.91 11.42 -5.88
CA THR A 332 11.25 11.99 -5.63
C THR A 332 12.01 12.39 -6.89
N GLY A 333 11.66 11.80 -8.05
CA GLY A 333 12.46 11.93 -9.28
C GLY A 333 13.83 11.26 -9.19
N ARG A 334 14.08 10.40 -8.19
CA ARG A 334 15.32 9.60 -8.11
C ARG A 334 15.21 8.34 -8.97
N PRO A 335 16.33 7.83 -9.53
CA PRO A 335 16.32 6.57 -10.24
C PRO A 335 15.86 5.43 -9.33
N ILE A 336 15.07 4.52 -9.89
CA ILE A 336 14.56 3.35 -9.17
C ILE A 336 15.23 2.10 -9.76
N LEU A 337 15.85 1.28 -8.91
CA LEU A 337 16.31 -0.05 -9.27
C LEU A 337 15.30 -1.08 -8.79
N ILE A 338 14.70 -1.79 -9.73
CA ILE A 338 13.73 -2.87 -9.48
C ILE A 338 14.37 -4.21 -9.87
N THR A 339 14.47 -5.13 -8.93
CA THR A 339 14.99 -6.49 -9.17
C THR A 339 14.31 -7.52 -8.25
N PRO A 340 14.06 -8.74 -8.73
CA PRO A 340 14.17 -9.17 -10.11
C PRO A 340 13.13 -8.55 -11.03
N ASP A 341 13.37 -8.60 -12.34
CA ASP A 341 12.34 -8.40 -13.35
C ASP A 341 11.46 -9.66 -13.40
N ASN A 342 10.23 -9.54 -13.00
CA ASN A 342 9.28 -10.64 -12.96
C ASN A 342 8.17 -10.53 -14.01
N ASP A 343 8.33 -9.59 -14.96
CA ASP A 343 7.37 -9.30 -16.04
C ASP A 343 5.94 -8.97 -15.54
N ASP A 344 5.79 -8.59 -14.26
CA ASP A 344 4.52 -8.16 -13.70
C ASP A 344 4.23 -6.66 -14.00
N GLU A 345 3.04 -6.20 -13.68
CA GLU A 345 2.57 -4.83 -13.92
C GLU A 345 3.55 -3.76 -13.44
N LEU A 346 4.20 -3.99 -12.28
CA LEU A 346 5.21 -3.08 -11.73
C LEU A 346 6.42 -2.96 -12.69
N SER A 347 6.99 -4.09 -13.11
CA SER A 347 8.13 -4.15 -14.02
C SER A 347 7.80 -3.50 -15.37
N MET A 348 6.65 -3.86 -15.97
CA MET A 348 6.21 -3.30 -17.23
C MET A 348 5.96 -1.79 -17.15
N THR A 349 5.33 -1.31 -16.08
CA THR A 349 5.08 0.12 -15.87
C THR A 349 6.39 0.89 -15.74
N ALA A 350 7.31 0.42 -14.88
CA ALA A 350 8.60 1.07 -14.68
C ALA A 350 9.43 1.19 -15.95
N LYS A 351 9.48 0.11 -16.76
CA LYS A 351 10.14 0.11 -18.09
C LYS A 351 9.50 1.13 -19.04
N SER A 352 8.16 1.24 -19.05
CA SER A 352 7.43 2.12 -19.97
C SER A 352 7.66 3.61 -19.72
N ILE A 353 8.03 4.01 -18.50
CA ILE A 353 8.26 5.41 -18.11
C ILE A 353 9.74 5.73 -17.86
N SER A 354 10.65 4.79 -18.09
CA SER A 354 12.10 4.99 -17.94
C SER A 354 12.53 5.59 -16.59
N CYS A 355 11.91 5.15 -15.48
CA CYS A 355 12.20 5.70 -14.16
C CYS A 355 13.50 5.19 -13.51
N GLY A 356 14.24 4.30 -14.20
CA GLY A 356 15.47 3.68 -13.74
C GLY A 356 15.72 2.34 -14.41
N LEU A 357 16.21 1.34 -13.67
CA LEU A 357 16.48 0.00 -14.19
C LEU A 357 15.50 -1.04 -13.64
N VAL A 358 15.03 -1.91 -14.50
CA VAL A 358 14.33 -3.16 -14.15
C VAL A 358 15.08 -4.31 -14.76
N SER A 359 15.75 -5.14 -13.95
CA SER A 359 16.53 -6.27 -14.48
C SER A 359 16.61 -7.43 -13.48
N SER A 360 16.77 -8.64 -14.04
CA SER A 360 17.19 -9.86 -13.32
C SER A 360 18.64 -10.23 -13.62
N ASP A 361 19.34 -9.46 -14.45
CA ASP A 361 20.74 -9.69 -14.79
C ASP A 361 21.65 -8.90 -13.84
N THR A 362 22.57 -9.61 -13.19
CA THR A 362 23.53 -9.04 -12.26
C THR A 362 24.43 -8.02 -12.97
N ALA A 363 24.87 -8.29 -14.22
CA ALA A 363 25.73 -7.40 -14.98
C ALA A 363 25.04 -6.06 -15.32
N ASP A 364 23.76 -6.09 -15.71
CA ASP A 364 22.99 -4.86 -15.94
C ASP A 364 22.90 -4.00 -14.69
N ILE A 365 22.69 -4.64 -13.53
CA ILE A 365 22.61 -3.96 -12.24
C ILE A 365 23.95 -3.33 -11.87
N GLU A 366 25.06 -4.04 -12.10
CA GLU A 366 26.41 -3.52 -11.87
C GLU A 366 26.69 -2.28 -12.71
N VAL A 367 26.45 -2.37 -14.03
CA VAL A 367 26.63 -1.24 -14.97
C VAL A 367 25.79 -0.04 -14.52
N PHE A 368 24.50 -0.26 -14.23
CA PHE A 368 23.61 0.81 -13.78
C PHE A 368 24.10 1.50 -12.49
N ILE A 369 24.53 0.74 -11.50
CA ILE A 369 25.02 1.31 -10.23
C ILE A 369 26.31 2.10 -10.46
N ILE A 370 27.23 1.58 -11.27
CA ILE A 370 28.49 2.26 -11.58
C ILE A 370 28.27 3.54 -12.37
N ASP A 371 27.38 3.54 -13.36
CA ASP A 371 27.05 4.73 -14.12
C ASP A 371 26.43 5.81 -13.24
N LYS A 372 25.51 5.44 -12.36
CA LYS A 372 24.91 6.36 -11.38
C LYS A 372 25.89 6.86 -10.32
N TYR A 373 26.87 6.05 -9.94
CA TYR A 373 27.97 6.49 -9.09
C TYR A 373 28.84 7.53 -9.80
N ASN A 374 29.17 7.37 -11.05
CA ASN A 374 29.94 8.34 -11.83
C ASN A 374 29.18 9.66 -12.00
N GLU A 375 27.86 9.61 -12.24
CA GLU A 375 26.99 10.79 -12.26
C GLU A 375 27.02 11.53 -10.91
N TRP A 376 26.84 10.81 -9.80
CA TRP A 376 26.92 11.36 -8.45
C TRP A 376 28.30 11.96 -8.13
N ARG A 377 29.38 11.33 -8.54
CA ARG A 377 30.73 11.87 -8.35
C ARG A 377 30.89 13.25 -8.98
N ALA A 378 30.32 13.43 -10.18
CA ALA A 378 30.42 14.67 -10.92
C ALA A 378 29.53 15.79 -10.36
N THR A 379 28.32 15.45 -9.87
CA THR A 379 27.27 16.45 -9.60
C THR A 379 26.80 16.44 -8.14
N LYS A 380 27.14 15.43 -7.34
CA LYS A 380 26.55 15.14 -6.02
C LYS A 380 25.05 14.92 -6.03
N TYR A 381 24.47 14.72 -7.21
CA TYR A 381 23.07 14.49 -7.44
C TYR A 381 22.89 13.43 -8.54
N VAL A 382 21.84 12.63 -8.43
CA VAL A 382 21.45 11.66 -9.45
C VAL A 382 19.96 11.84 -9.73
N ALA A 383 19.59 12.05 -10.98
CA ALA A 383 18.21 12.16 -11.41
C ALA A 383 17.78 10.94 -12.23
N SER A 384 16.48 10.61 -12.20
CA SER A 384 15.92 9.68 -13.18
C SER A 384 15.70 10.38 -14.52
N THR A 385 15.51 9.60 -15.56
CA THR A 385 15.10 10.07 -16.91
C THR A 385 13.58 10.22 -17.02
N LEU A 386 12.86 10.06 -15.91
CA LEU A 386 11.41 10.18 -15.81
C LEU A 386 10.96 11.60 -16.20
N THR A 387 10.06 11.71 -17.16
CA THR A 387 9.47 13.00 -17.55
C THR A 387 8.47 13.49 -16.48
N ALA A 388 8.26 14.80 -16.41
CA ALA A 388 7.26 15.37 -15.50
C ALA A 388 5.85 14.84 -15.82
N GLU A 389 5.51 14.67 -17.10
CA GLU A 389 4.23 14.14 -17.55
C GLU A 389 4.02 12.69 -17.07
N ASP A 390 5.02 11.81 -17.24
CA ASP A 390 4.93 10.43 -16.78
C ASP A 390 4.88 10.34 -15.25
N ARG A 391 5.62 11.19 -14.55
CA ARG A 391 5.57 11.29 -13.10
C ARG A 391 4.16 11.68 -12.62
N ASP A 392 3.58 12.74 -13.18
CA ASP A 392 2.30 13.31 -12.75
C ASP A 392 1.13 12.36 -13.01
N ARG A 393 1.21 11.49 -14.01
CA ARG A 393 0.23 10.40 -14.24
C ARG A 393 0.03 9.51 -13.03
N PHE A 394 1.04 9.39 -12.17
CA PHE A 394 1.00 8.56 -10.96
C PHE A 394 0.81 9.36 -9.67
N SER A 395 0.37 10.59 -9.78
CA SER A 395 0.00 11.39 -8.61
C SER A 395 -1.32 10.93 -8.00
N ARG A 396 -1.49 11.18 -6.70
CA ARG A 396 -2.78 10.92 -6.02
C ARG A 396 -3.89 11.78 -6.59
N ARG A 397 -3.55 12.96 -7.07
CA ARG A 397 -4.49 13.89 -7.70
C ARG A 397 -5.15 13.28 -8.92
N GLN A 398 -4.38 12.69 -9.83
CA GLN A 398 -4.91 12.04 -11.03
C GLN A 398 -5.91 10.94 -10.70
N GLY A 399 -5.60 10.13 -9.69
CA GLY A 399 -6.51 9.12 -9.20
C GLY A 399 -7.80 9.69 -8.58
N ALA A 400 -7.67 10.75 -7.80
CA ALA A 400 -8.81 11.41 -7.16
C ALA A 400 -9.70 12.14 -8.18
N ASP A 401 -9.11 12.82 -9.19
CA ASP A 401 -9.85 13.46 -10.30
C ASP A 401 -10.69 12.42 -11.09
N LEU A 402 -10.12 11.24 -11.36
CA LEU A 402 -10.87 10.16 -12.00
C LEU A 402 -12.02 9.66 -11.12
N MET A 403 -11.79 9.46 -9.82
CA MET A 403 -12.85 9.04 -8.89
C MET A 403 -13.95 10.09 -8.79
N GLU A 404 -13.58 11.36 -8.67
CA GLU A 404 -14.53 12.49 -8.62
C GLU A 404 -15.39 12.55 -9.86
N LYS A 405 -14.79 12.48 -11.05
CA LYS A 405 -15.50 12.48 -12.33
C LYS A 405 -16.56 11.37 -12.41
N ILE A 406 -16.25 10.17 -11.93
CA ILE A 406 -17.16 9.01 -11.96
C ILE A 406 -18.27 9.17 -10.91
N ILE A 407 -17.94 9.70 -9.73
CA ILE A 407 -18.90 9.91 -8.64
C ILE A 407 -19.87 11.03 -8.98
N SER A 408 -19.39 12.16 -9.50
CA SER A 408 -20.21 13.33 -9.87
C SER A 408 -21.14 13.05 -11.05
N ALA A 409 -20.65 12.37 -12.09
CA ALA A 409 -21.47 11.99 -13.27
C ALA A 409 -22.68 11.11 -12.93
N SER A 410 -22.70 10.54 -11.75
CA SER A 410 -23.75 9.64 -11.31
C SER A 410 -24.78 10.30 -10.37
N ALA A 411 -24.54 11.56 -10.01
CA ALA A 411 -25.41 12.33 -9.13
C ALA A 411 -26.44 13.19 -9.92
N ILE A 412 -26.35 13.18 -11.25
CA ILE A 412 -27.30 13.75 -12.20
C ILE A 412 -28.26 12.67 -12.66
#